data_787ce30d1d3a394a44efa96160a93225
#
_entry.id   787ce30d1d3a394a44efa96160a93225
#
_cell.length_a   1.000
_cell.length_b   1.000
_cell.length_c   1.000
_cell.angle_alpha   90.00
_cell.angle_beta   90.00
_cell.angle_gamma   90.00
#
_symmetry.space_group_name_H-M   'P 1'
#
loop_
_entity.id
_entity.type
_entity.pdbx_description
1 polymer ?
#
loop_
_entity_poly.entity_id
_entity_poly.type
_entity_poly.pdbx_seq_one_letter_code
_entity_poly.pdbx_strand_id
1 'polypeptide(L)'
;MISVLALAQFGKSAAKARTAYLAFVLNGLGEERRSDFHGAGTDSRLLGNDSFMDKCLSGSGGMPLRLTAQQITDKVCLAYNIDVSVLKAKSQQRIASEARAVAGWLARESECVTLSEVAKLVNRDVGSISSSVRRLTDRIQEEPVLARRMMSLKAEIEEET
;
A
#
# COMPACT_ATOMS: atom_id res chain seq x y z
N MET A 1 -30.72 -8.27 7.06
CA MET A 1 -31.09 -9.18 5.95
C MET A 1 -29.90 -10.10 5.70
N ILE A 2 -30.05 -11.43 5.91
CA ILE A 2 -28.94 -12.39 5.73
C ILE A 2 -28.73 -12.57 4.22
N SER A 3 -27.49 -12.45 3.74
CA SER A 3 -27.14 -12.58 2.33
C SER A 3 -27.48 -13.99 1.80
N VAL A 4 -28.05 -14.08 0.61
CA VAL A 4 -28.35 -15.34 -0.08
C VAL A 4 -27.10 -16.22 -0.23
N LEU A 5 -25.93 -15.60 -0.42
CA LEU A 5 -24.62 -16.27 -0.51
C LEU A 5 -24.23 -16.98 0.80
N ALA A 6 -24.52 -16.37 1.96
CA ALA A 6 -24.23 -16.99 3.25
C ALA A 6 -25.12 -18.20 3.52
N LEU A 7 -26.41 -18.13 3.15
CA LEU A 7 -27.34 -19.25 3.33
C LEU A 7 -27.04 -20.43 2.40
N ALA A 8 -26.48 -20.20 1.22
CA ALA A 8 -26.11 -21.24 0.28
C ALA A 8 -25.08 -22.24 0.82
N GLN A 9 -24.27 -21.82 1.78
CA GLN A 9 -23.29 -22.70 2.46
C GLN A 9 -23.96 -23.72 3.40
N PHE A 10 -25.18 -23.44 3.88
CA PHE A 10 -25.88 -24.27 4.86
C PHE A 10 -26.90 -25.21 4.23
N GLY A 11 -27.12 -25.20 2.92
CA GLY A 11 -27.97 -26.12 2.21
C GLY A 11 -28.60 -25.56 0.94
N LYS A 12 -29.06 -26.47 0.09
CA LYS A 12 -29.70 -26.14 -1.19
C LYS A 12 -31.14 -25.60 -1.06
N SER A 13 -31.84 -25.89 0.03
CA SER A 13 -33.17 -25.40 0.33
C SER A 13 -33.13 -24.24 1.30
N ALA A 14 -33.74 -23.12 0.95
CA ALA A 14 -33.72 -21.91 1.77
C ALA A 14 -34.27 -22.11 3.19
N ALA A 15 -35.31 -22.94 3.37
CA ALA A 15 -35.88 -23.27 4.67
C ALA A 15 -34.89 -24.08 5.52
N LYS A 16 -34.29 -25.14 4.96
CA LYS A 16 -33.29 -25.96 5.66
C LYS A 16 -32.01 -25.18 5.94
N ALA A 17 -31.57 -24.35 5.01
CA ALA A 17 -30.39 -23.49 5.18
C ALA A 17 -30.58 -22.50 6.32
N ARG A 18 -31.74 -21.88 6.47
CA ARG A 18 -32.07 -20.98 7.59
C ARG A 18 -32.02 -21.69 8.93
N THR A 19 -32.61 -22.88 9.03
CA THR A 19 -32.60 -23.69 10.24
C THR A 19 -31.17 -24.09 10.64
N ALA A 20 -30.37 -24.57 9.66
CA ALA A 20 -28.99 -24.95 9.87
C ALA A 20 -28.12 -23.74 10.29
N TYR A 21 -28.33 -22.58 9.66
CA TYR A 21 -27.66 -21.35 10.02
C TYR A 21 -28.00 -20.91 11.45
N LEU A 22 -29.30 -20.95 11.83
CA LEU A 22 -29.72 -20.61 13.19
C LEU A 22 -29.12 -21.55 14.23
N ALA A 23 -29.09 -22.86 13.95
CA ALA A 23 -28.44 -23.84 14.81
C ALA A 23 -26.94 -23.54 14.97
N PHE A 24 -26.25 -23.21 13.89
CA PHE A 24 -24.84 -22.81 13.91
C PHE A 24 -24.61 -21.56 14.78
N VAL A 25 -25.42 -20.52 14.62
CA VAL A 25 -25.30 -19.28 15.41
C VAL A 25 -25.60 -19.55 16.89
N LEU A 26 -26.64 -20.33 17.20
CA LEU A 26 -27.00 -20.64 18.58
C LEU A 26 -25.93 -21.49 19.28
N ASN A 27 -25.33 -22.44 18.57
CA ASN A 27 -24.20 -23.21 19.11
C ASN A 27 -22.97 -22.35 19.38
N GLY A 28 -22.74 -21.32 18.58
CA GLY A 28 -21.61 -20.38 18.77
C GLY A 28 -21.84 -19.36 19.88
N LEU A 29 -23.07 -19.12 20.35
CA LEU A 29 -23.36 -18.15 21.41
C LEU A 29 -22.79 -18.57 22.79
N GLY A 30 -22.51 -19.85 22.98
CA GLY A 30 -21.91 -20.36 24.23
C GLY A 30 -20.39 -20.50 24.18
N GLU A 31 -19.76 -20.22 23.02
CA GLU A 31 -18.30 -20.25 22.92
C GLU A 31 -17.72 -18.94 23.44
N GLU A 32 -16.78 -19.05 24.40
CA GLU A 32 -15.98 -17.91 24.81
C GLU A 32 -15.10 -17.41 23.67
N ARG A 33 -14.62 -16.16 23.78
CA ARG A 33 -13.71 -15.57 22.81
C ARG A 33 -12.49 -16.47 22.60
N ARG A 34 -12.38 -17.04 21.43
CA ARG A 34 -11.30 -17.97 21.10
C ARG A 34 -9.96 -17.24 21.05
N SER A 35 -9.12 -17.49 22.04
CA SER A 35 -7.78 -16.89 22.17
C SER A 35 -6.84 -17.31 21.05
N ASP A 36 -7.09 -18.46 20.42
CA ASP A 36 -6.33 -18.96 19.26
C ASP A 36 -6.50 -18.07 18.00
N PHE A 37 -7.59 -17.29 17.92
CA PHE A 37 -7.78 -16.29 16.87
C PHE A 37 -7.37 -14.87 17.27
N HIS A 38 -7.09 -14.64 18.57
CA HIS A 38 -6.78 -13.32 19.07
C HIS A 38 -5.57 -13.37 20.02
N GLY A 39 -4.48 -12.73 19.62
CA GLY A 39 -3.33 -12.53 20.49
C GLY A 39 -2.34 -13.68 20.60
N ALA A 40 -2.41 -14.66 19.68
CA ALA A 40 -1.44 -15.75 19.61
C ALA A 40 -0.14 -15.40 18.84
N GLY A 41 -0.07 -14.22 18.22
CA GLY A 41 1.07 -13.72 17.46
C GLY A 41 1.58 -12.38 17.97
N THR A 42 2.76 -11.99 17.50
CA THR A 42 3.42 -10.71 17.83
C THR A 42 2.62 -9.50 17.32
N ASP A 43 1.84 -9.66 16.24
CA ASP A 43 0.95 -8.62 15.71
C ASP A 43 -0.52 -8.97 15.97
N SER A 44 -1.16 -8.25 16.90
CA SER A 44 -2.56 -8.45 17.29
C SER A 44 -3.59 -8.16 16.19
N ARG A 45 -3.18 -7.57 15.08
CA ARG A 45 -4.03 -7.29 13.91
C ARG A 45 -4.16 -8.49 12.98
N LEU A 46 -3.30 -9.49 13.14
CA LEU A 46 -3.29 -10.70 12.32
C LEU A 46 -3.98 -11.84 13.07
N LEU A 47 -4.85 -12.54 12.35
CA LEU A 47 -5.49 -13.75 12.85
C LEU A 47 -4.54 -14.93 12.62
N GLY A 48 -3.99 -15.49 13.68
CA GLY A 48 -3.07 -16.62 13.64
C GLY A 48 -1.88 -16.45 14.57
N ASN A 49 -1.07 -17.48 14.68
CA ASN A 49 0.18 -17.47 15.42
C ASN A 49 1.37 -17.08 14.51
N ASP A 50 2.52 -16.80 15.11
CA ASP A 50 3.74 -16.41 14.37
C ASP A 50 4.15 -17.47 13.33
N SER A 51 3.94 -18.75 13.62
CA SER A 51 4.22 -19.86 12.68
C SER A 51 3.31 -19.83 11.43
N PHE A 52 2.07 -19.36 11.56
CA PHE A 52 1.17 -19.14 10.42
C PHE A 52 1.63 -17.94 9.62
N MET A 53 2.01 -16.86 10.28
CA MET A 53 2.60 -15.69 9.65
C MET A 53 3.84 -16.05 8.83
N ASP A 54 4.79 -16.78 9.43
CA ASP A 54 6.00 -17.22 8.76
C ASP A 54 5.69 -18.08 7.53
N LYS A 55 4.68 -18.96 7.61
CA LYS A 55 4.22 -19.76 6.46
C LYS A 55 3.58 -18.91 5.38
N CYS A 56 2.76 -17.94 5.73
CA CYS A 56 2.15 -17.01 4.76
C CYS A 56 3.23 -16.15 4.08
N LEU A 57 4.21 -15.69 4.85
CA LEU A 57 5.31 -14.87 4.35
C LEU A 57 6.31 -15.70 3.52
N SER A 58 6.59 -16.94 3.91
CA SER A 58 7.49 -17.84 3.19
C SER A 58 6.83 -18.58 2.03
N GLY A 59 5.52 -18.86 2.13
CA GLY A 59 4.75 -19.55 1.08
C GLY A 59 4.32 -18.65 -0.09
N SER A 60 4.36 -17.36 0.08
CA SER A 60 4.09 -16.38 -0.97
C SER A 60 5.32 -16.04 -1.81
N GLY A 61 6.14 -17.06 -2.14
CA GLY A 61 7.22 -16.97 -3.12
C GLY A 61 7.97 -15.63 -3.13
N GLY A 62 8.73 -15.35 -2.07
CA GLY A 62 9.38 -14.05 -1.89
C GLY A 62 8.38 -12.96 -1.50
N MET A 63 8.65 -12.24 -0.41
CA MET A 63 8.01 -10.94 -0.22
C MET A 63 8.14 -10.19 -1.56
N PRO A 64 7.06 -9.71 -2.20
CA PRO A 64 7.24 -8.84 -3.35
C PRO A 64 8.26 -7.80 -2.93
N LEU A 65 9.33 -7.64 -3.70
CA LEU A 65 10.39 -6.68 -3.43
C LEU A 65 9.68 -5.34 -3.23
N ARG A 66 9.41 -4.99 -1.97
CA ARG A 66 8.65 -3.78 -1.66
C ARG A 66 9.52 -2.62 -2.08
N LEU A 67 9.01 -1.90 -3.04
CA LEU A 67 9.63 -0.66 -3.47
C LEU A 67 9.99 0.19 -2.25
N THR A 68 11.24 0.59 -2.14
CA THR A 68 11.72 1.42 -1.04
C THR A 68 11.75 2.89 -1.44
N ALA A 69 11.66 3.79 -0.47
CA ALA A 69 11.81 5.22 -0.72
C ALA A 69 13.15 5.56 -1.39
N GLN A 70 14.20 4.79 -1.09
CA GLN A 70 15.51 4.96 -1.71
C GLN A 70 15.47 4.61 -3.20
N GLN A 71 14.90 3.47 -3.57
CA GLN A 71 14.78 3.04 -4.98
C GLN A 71 13.97 4.05 -5.79
N ILE A 72 12.83 4.54 -5.27
CA ILE A 72 12.05 5.60 -5.91
C ILE A 72 12.91 6.84 -6.14
N THR A 73 13.64 7.27 -5.11
CA THR A 73 14.48 8.47 -5.17
C THR A 73 15.59 8.33 -6.20
N ASP A 74 16.28 7.18 -6.22
CA ASP A 74 17.36 6.90 -7.16
C ASP A 74 16.86 6.88 -8.61
N LYS A 75 15.71 6.27 -8.88
CA LYS A 75 15.07 6.30 -10.20
C LYS A 75 14.70 7.71 -10.65
N VAL A 76 14.12 8.50 -9.75
CA VAL A 76 13.81 9.90 -10.06
C VAL A 76 15.07 10.69 -10.35
N CYS A 77 16.16 10.47 -9.60
CA CYS A 77 17.45 11.11 -9.85
C CYS A 77 17.97 10.77 -11.25
N LEU A 78 17.90 9.50 -11.66
CA LEU A 78 18.26 9.06 -13.01
C LEU A 78 17.38 9.73 -14.08
N ALA A 79 16.06 9.73 -13.93
CA ALA A 79 15.12 10.30 -14.88
C ALA A 79 15.26 11.82 -15.07
N TYR A 80 15.73 12.52 -14.03
CA TYR A 80 15.97 13.97 -14.04
C TYR A 80 17.44 14.33 -14.27
N ASN A 81 18.32 13.34 -14.37
CA ASN A 81 19.77 13.51 -14.49
C ASN A 81 20.34 14.46 -13.41
N ILE A 82 19.98 14.20 -12.17
CA ILE A 82 20.41 14.96 -10.99
C ILE A 82 20.97 14.02 -9.93
N ASP A 83 21.85 14.53 -9.11
CA ASP A 83 22.38 13.79 -7.97
C ASP A 83 21.43 13.84 -6.76
N VAL A 84 21.45 12.81 -5.91
CA VAL A 84 20.65 12.73 -4.68
C VAL A 84 20.93 13.90 -3.74
N SER A 85 22.14 14.42 -3.74
CA SER A 85 22.53 15.61 -2.97
C SER A 85 21.71 16.85 -3.35
N VAL A 86 21.32 16.98 -4.62
CA VAL A 86 20.47 18.07 -5.13
C VAL A 86 19.06 17.97 -4.57
N LEU A 87 18.53 16.75 -4.42
CA LEU A 87 17.23 16.52 -3.78
C LEU A 87 17.26 16.86 -2.29
N LYS A 88 18.35 16.54 -1.60
CA LYS A 88 18.54 16.82 -0.16
C LYS A 88 18.85 18.29 0.12
N ALA A 89 19.41 19.01 -0.85
CA ALA A 89 19.78 20.42 -0.70
C ALA A 89 18.55 21.29 -0.45
N LYS A 90 18.69 22.34 0.35
CA LYS A 90 17.64 23.36 0.61
C LYS A 90 17.33 24.23 -0.62
N SER A 91 17.78 23.82 -1.80
CA SER A 91 17.58 24.52 -3.05
C SER A 91 16.09 24.53 -3.45
N GLN A 92 15.64 25.68 -3.95
CA GLN A 92 14.32 25.87 -4.55
C GLN A 92 14.39 25.81 -6.09
N GLN A 93 15.48 25.28 -6.65
CA GLN A 93 15.59 25.08 -8.09
C GLN A 93 14.37 24.29 -8.62
N ARG A 94 13.83 24.73 -9.74
CA ARG A 94 12.61 24.16 -10.33
C ARG A 94 12.73 22.65 -10.55
N ILE A 95 13.86 22.20 -11.09
CA ILE A 95 14.14 20.78 -11.37
C ILE A 95 14.13 19.96 -10.07
N ALA A 96 14.85 20.42 -9.04
CA ALA A 96 14.91 19.73 -7.76
C ALA A 96 13.53 19.69 -7.04
N SER A 97 12.75 20.77 -7.16
CA SER A 97 11.40 20.84 -6.60
C SER A 97 10.43 19.91 -7.32
N GLU A 98 10.53 19.84 -8.64
CA GLU A 98 9.72 18.92 -9.45
C GLU A 98 10.11 17.47 -9.18
N ALA A 99 11.39 17.14 -9.14
CA ALA A 99 11.87 15.80 -8.83
C ALA A 99 11.42 15.30 -7.45
N ARG A 100 11.43 16.18 -6.42
CA ARG A 100 10.88 15.84 -5.08
C ARG A 100 9.37 15.57 -5.15
N ALA A 101 8.61 16.35 -5.92
CA ALA A 101 7.19 16.14 -6.11
C ALA A 101 6.90 14.81 -6.82
N VAL A 102 7.69 14.46 -7.83
CA VAL A 102 7.60 13.20 -8.56
C VAL A 102 7.93 12.01 -7.64
N ALA A 103 8.98 12.09 -6.83
CA ALA A 103 9.30 11.04 -5.85
C ALA A 103 8.15 10.83 -4.85
N GLY A 104 7.54 11.89 -4.35
CA GLY A 104 6.39 11.80 -3.48
C GLY A 104 5.13 11.26 -4.19
N TRP A 105 4.91 11.62 -5.45
CA TRP A 105 3.80 11.11 -6.24
C TRP A 105 3.94 9.61 -6.50
N LEU A 106 5.12 9.15 -6.91
CA LEU A 106 5.43 7.73 -7.11
C LEU A 106 5.25 6.91 -5.82
N ALA A 107 5.71 7.44 -4.68
CA ALA A 107 5.50 6.80 -3.39
C ALA A 107 4.02 6.61 -3.05
N ARG A 108 3.18 7.60 -3.37
CA ARG A 108 1.73 7.50 -3.17
C ARG A 108 1.08 6.50 -4.11
N GLU A 109 1.51 6.47 -5.37
CA GLU A 109 0.98 5.55 -6.38
C GLU A 109 1.40 4.09 -6.15
N SER A 110 2.57 3.86 -5.57
CA SER A 110 3.07 2.51 -5.29
C SER A 110 2.41 1.85 -4.08
N GLU A 111 1.73 2.64 -3.21
CA GLU A 111 1.11 2.20 -1.95
C GLU A 111 2.07 1.49 -0.96
N CYS A 112 3.32 1.26 -1.37
CA CYS A 112 4.34 0.57 -0.56
C CYS A 112 5.18 1.52 0.29
N VAL A 113 5.26 2.80 -0.09
CA VAL A 113 6.13 3.81 0.52
C VAL A 113 5.31 5.00 1.00
N THR A 114 5.57 5.46 2.20
CA THR A 114 4.89 6.63 2.76
C THR A 114 5.55 7.94 2.34
N LEU A 115 4.76 9.02 2.24
CA LEU A 115 5.30 10.38 2.02
C LEU A 115 6.29 10.80 3.11
N SER A 116 6.14 10.27 4.32
CA SER A 116 7.03 10.55 5.44
C SER A 116 8.43 9.97 5.23
N GLU A 117 8.53 8.78 4.63
CA GLU A 117 9.81 8.15 4.28
C GLU A 117 10.53 8.94 3.18
N VAL A 118 9.81 9.34 2.13
CA VAL A 118 10.37 10.20 1.08
C VAL A 118 10.81 11.54 1.65
N ALA A 119 9.99 12.19 2.47
CA ALA A 119 10.29 13.47 3.08
C ALA A 119 11.57 13.43 3.94
N LYS A 120 11.73 12.38 4.76
CA LYS A 120 12.95 12.14 5.54
C LYS A 120 14.17 11.99 4.64
N LEU A 121 14.04 11.21 3.56
CA LEU A 121 15.13 10.91 2.66
C LEU A 121 15.61 12.15 1.88
N VAL A 122 14.69 13.02 1.45
CA VAL A 122 15.00 14.27 0.74
C VAL A 122 15.20 15.46 1.69
N ASN A 123 15.22 15.24 2.99
CA ASN A 123 15.40 16.26 4.05
C ASN A 123 14.40 17.43 3.91
N ARG A 124 13.11 17.09 3.84
CA ARG A 124 11.99 18.05 3.71
C ARG A 124 10.89 17.73 4.70
N ASP A 125 10.08 18.75 4.96
CA ASP A 125 8.84 18.57 5.70
C ASP A 125 7.79 17.82 4.87
N VAL A 126 7.04 16.91 5.52
CA VAL A 126 6.01 16.09 4.88
C VAL A 126 4.91 16.96 4.28
N GLY A 127 4.51 18.05 4.95
CA GLY A 127 3.52 19.00 4.44
C GLY A 127 3.97 19.68 3.15
N SER A 128 5.26 20.02 3.05
CA SER A 128 5.84 20.59 1.84
C SER A 128 5.81 19.59 0.68
N ILE A 129 6.17 18.33 0.92
CA ILE A 129 6.11 17.26 -0.09
C ILE A 129 4.64 17.02 -0.51
N SER A 130 3.73 16.87 0.44
CA SER A 130 2.30 16.67 0.18
C SER A 130 1.71 17.79 -0.70
N SER A 131 2.02 19.04 -0.39
CA SER A 131 1.57 20.21 -1.18
C SER A 131 2.16 20.20 -2.60
N SER A 132 3.42 19.74 -2.75
CA SER A 132 4.06 19.63 -4.06
C SER A 132 3.48 18.49 -4.89
N VAL A 133 3.17 17.36 -4.26
CA VAL A 133 2.49 16.21 -4.90
C VAL A 133 1.11 16.61 -5.39
N ARG A 134 0.34 17.34 -4.57
CA ARG A 134 -0.99 17.83 -4.98
C ARG A 134 -0.89 18.69 -6.24
N ARG A 135 -0.01 19.70 -6.25
CA ARG A 135 0.19 20.55 -7.43
C ARG A 135 0.66 19.77 -8.66
N LEU A 136 1.51 18.76 -8.49
CA LEU A 136 1.92 17.88 -9.58
C LEU A 136 0.74 17.06 -10.10
N THR A 137 -0.12 16.54 -9.21
CA THR A 137 -1.31 15.77 -9.59
C THR A 137 -2.28 16.63 -10.41
N ASP A 138 -2.51 17.89 -10.01
CA ASP A 138 -3.36 18.83 -10.74
C ASP A 138 -2.79 19.06 -12.15
N ARG A 139 -1.46 19.28 -12.27
CA ARG A 139 -0.78 19.44 -13.57
C ARG A 139 -0.83 18.20 -14.45
N ILE A 140 -0.72 17.00 -13.87
CA ILE A 140 -0.84 15.73 -14.62
C ILE A 140 -2.22 15.63 -15.30
N GLN A 141 -3.27 16.12 -14.66
CA GLN A 141 -4.62 16.13 -15.24
C GLN A 141 -4.77 17.14 -16.39
N GLU A 142 -4.04 18.25 -16.35
CA GLU A 142 -4.11 19.32 -17.34
C GLU A 142 -3.13 19.13 -18.52
N GLU A 143 -1.99 18.47 -18.28
CA GLU A 143 -0.88 18.33 -19.25
C GLU A 143 -0.72 16.87 -19.72
N PRO A 144 -1.26 16.48 -20.91
CA PRO A 144 -1.17 15.09 -21.41
C PRO A 144 0.25 14.57 -21.63
N VAL A 145 1.19 15.47 -21.93
CA VAL A 145 2.61 15.12 -22.13
C VAL A 145 3.24 14.74 -20.79
N LEU A 146 2.95 15.51 -19.74
CA LEU A 146 3.42 15.23 -18.38
C LEU A 146 2.79 13.92 -17.87
N ALA A 147 1.51 13.72 -18.12
CA ALA A 147 0.81 12.48 -17.74
C ALA A 147 1.49 11.24 -18.34
N ARG A 148 1.79 11.24 -19.63
CA ARG A 148 2.49 10.13 -20.30
C ARG A 148 3.87 9.87 -19.69
N ARG A 149 4.64 10.93 -19.43
CA ARG A 149 5.96 10.82 -18.80
C ARG A 149 5.88 10.20 -17.41
N MET A 150 4.89 10.61 -16.61
CA MET A 150 4.69 10.07 -15.26
C MET A 150 4.28 8.60 -15.28
N MET A 151 3.40 8.22 -16.20
CA MET A 151 3.00 6.82 -16.38
C MET A 151 4.15 5.93 -16.87
N SER A 152 4.99 6.42 -17.79
CA SER A 152 6.20 5.70 -18.23
C SER A 152 7.14 5.46 -17.05
N LEU A 153 7.42 6.50 -16.26
CA LEU A 153 8.29 6.40 -15.10
C LEU A 153 7.74 5.45 -14.02
N LYS A 154 6.42 5.44 -13.82
CA LYS A 154 5.75 4.49 -12.92
C LYS A 154 5.94 3.06 -13.41
N ALA A 155 5.69 2.78 -14.69
CA ALA A 155 5.86 1.46 -15.29
C ALA A 155 7.30 0.95 -15.17
N GLU A 156 8.29 1.79 -15.44
CA GLU A 156 9.73 1.44 -15.30
C GLU A 156 10.10 1.02 -13.87
N ILE A 157 9.44 1.59 -12.86
CA ILE A 157 9.67 1.25 -11.46
C ILE A 157 8.97 -0.07 -11.09
N GLU A 158 7.79 -0.33 -11.65
CA GLU A 158 7.02 -1.54 -11.40
C GLU A 158 7.64 -2.77 -12.09
N GLU A 159 8.25 -2.62 -13.26
CA GLU A 159 8.90 -3.71 -13.99
C GLU A 159 10.19 -4.22 -13.33
N GLU A 160 10.87 -3.39 -12.57
CA GLU A 160 12.13 -3.76 -11.88
C GLU A 160 11.91 -4.29 -10.44
N THR A 161 10.65 -4.42 -10.00
CA THR A 161 10.28 -4.87 -8.68
C THR A 161 9.74 -6.30 -8.71
#